data_07024d66bad3386fea4d56605d731eee
#
_entry.id   07024d66bad3386fea4d56605d731eee
#
_cell.length_a   1.000
_cell.length_b   1.000
_cell.length_c   1.000
_cell.angle_alpha   90.00
_cell.angle_beta   90.00
_cell.angle_gamma   90.00
#
_symmetry.space_group_name_H-M   'P 1'
#
loop_
_entity.id
_entity.type
_entity.pdbx_description
1 polymer ?
#
loop_
_entity_poly.entity_id
_entity_poly.type
_entity_poly.pdbx_seq_one_letter_code
_entity_poly.pdbx_strand_id
1 'polypeptide(L)'
;MKLIASIILFLIISSKALALEIANDNRVYNWKVLRIVDGDSLEIANEFLPQELKLFVRIKGIDTPEKAPRAKCEKENILAQKASNYTKNSIEKAQKNHQKITFSEIKWDKYGGRIVAKVMIDDIDLGQQLVGNGLARVYNGEKKKTWCNNTPTLK
;
A
#
# COMPACT_ATOMS: atom_id res chain seq x y z
N MET A 1 -32.39 -16.67 39.68
CA MET A 1 -32.43 -16.57 38.20
C MET A 1 -31.97 -15.19 37.67
N LYS A 2 -32.39 -14.06 38.24
CA LYS A 2 -32.00 -12.70 37.76
C LYS A 2 -30.48 -12.40 37.83
N LEU A 3 -29.76 -12.89 38.87
CA LEU A 3 -28.36 -12.67 39.08
C LEU A 3 -27.48 -13.39 38.01
N ILE A 4 -27.85 -14.63 37.66
CA ILE A 4 -27.12 -15.44 36.68
C ILE A 4 -27.24 -14.84 35.27
N ALA A 5 -28.46 -14.35 34.92
CA ALA A 5 -28.71 -13.70 33.63
C ALA A 5 -27.88 -12.41 33.47
N SER A 6 -27.68 -11.64 34.57
CA SER A 6 -26.86 -10.41 34.56
C SER A 6 -25.38 -10.70 34.35
N ILE A 7 -24.85 -11.76 34.97
CA ILE A 7 -23.44 -12.18 34.82
C ILE A 7 -23.18 -12.68 33.39
N ILE A 8 -24.09 -13.45 32.81
CA ILE A 8 -23.94 -13.95 31.44
C ILE A 8 -23.95 -12.79 30.43
N LEU A 9 -24.84 -11.81 30.61
CA LEU A 9 -24.89 -10.63 29.75
C LEU A 9 -23.61 -9.81 29.81
N PHE A 10 -23.02 -9.64 31.01
CA PHE A 10 -21.75 -8.90 31.18
C PHE A 10 -20.58 -9.61 30.51
N LEU A 11 -20.50 -10.94 30.59
CA LEU A 11 -19.48 -11.76 29.92
C LEU A 11 -19.57 -11.68 28.39
N ILE A 12 -20.78 -11.65 27.81
CA ILE A 12 -21.00 -11.54 26.37
C ILE A 12 -20.58 -10.16 25.84
N ILE A 13 -20.84 -9.10 26.59
CA ILE A 13 -20.45 -7.73 26.21
C ILE A 13 -18.93 -7.59 26.27
N SER A 14 -18.27 -8.13 27.30
CA SER A 14 -16.83 -8.11 27.44
C SER A 14 -16.10 -8.87 26.32
N SER A 15 -16.64 -10.02 25.88
CA SER A 15 -16.04 -10.79 24.79
C SER A 15 -16.16 -10.10 23.42
N LYS A 16 -17.25 -9.38 23.16
CA LYS A 16 -17.42 -8.60 21.93
C LYS A 16 -16.53 -7.37 21.88
N ALA A 17 -16.29 -6.69 23.00
CA ALA A 17 -15.38 -5.57 23.10
C ALA A 17 -13.93 -6.01 22.82
N LEU A 18 -13.50 -7.14 23.41
CA LEU A 18 -12.16 -7.70 23.18
C LEU A 18 -11.95 -8.15 21.72
N ALA A 19 -12.98 -8.73 21.07
CA ALA A 19 -12.90 -9.11 19.65
C ALA A 19 -12.83 -7.90 18.72
N LEU A 20 -13.43 -6.77 19.10
CA LEU A 20 -13.34 -5.52 18.32
C LEU A 20 -11.94 -4.87 18.40
N GLU A 21 -11.28 -4.94 19.55
CA GLU A 21 -9.90 -4.45 19.72
C GLU A 21 -8.87 -5.27 18.91
N ILE A 22 -9.06 -6.57 18.80
CA ILE A 22 -8.17 -7.45 18.02
C ILE A 22 -8.31 -7.19 16.50
N ALA A 23 -9.45 -6.68 16.03
CA ALA A 23 -9.70 -6.43 14.62
C ALA A 23 -9.05 -5.14 14.08
N ASN A 24 -8.59 -4.23 14.97
CA ASN A 24 -8.00 -2.95 14.56
C ASN A 24 -6.48 -2.96 14.81
N ASP A 25 -5.72 -3.58 13.91
CA ASP A 25 -4.26 -3.56 13.97
C ASP A 25 -3.74 -2.15 13.62
N ASN A 26 -3.62 -1.30 14.63
CA ASN A 26 -3.07 0.05 14.51
C ASN A 26 -1.54 0.08 14.57
N ARG A 27 -0.86 -1.07 14.46
CA ARG A 27 0.60 -1.12 14.49
C ARG A 27 1.20 -0.36 13.32
N VAL A 28 2.24 0.40 13.63
CA VAL A 28 3.01 1.20 12.69
C VAL A 28 4.45 0.71 12.68
N TYR A 29 4.98 0.46 11.50
CA TYR A 29 6.32 -0.08 11.29
C TYR A 29 7.20 0.94 10.58
N ASN A 30 8.50 0.95 10.89
CA ASN A 30 9.51 1.83 10.30
C ASN A 30 10.55 0.98 9.55
N TRP A 31 10.14 0.36 8.44
CA TRP A 31 11.06 -0.43 7.63
C TRP A 31 11.91 0.46 6.72
N LYS A 32 13.16 0.08 6.56
CA LYS A 32 14.04 0.74 5.60
C LYS A 32 13.62 0.39 4.18
N VAL A 33 13.33 1.39 3.36
CA VAL A 33 13.10 1.20 1.92
C VAL A 33 14.44 1.01 1.23
N LEU A 34 14.60 -0.10 0.51
CA LEU A 34 15.81 -0.46 -0.22
C LEU A 34 15.76 0.03 -1.66
N ARG A 35 14.61 -0.13 -2.31
CA ARG A 35 14.44 0.15 -3.73
C ARG A 35 12.98 0.43 -4.09
N ILE A 36 12.79 1.29 -5.08
CA ILE A 36 11.50 1.50 -5.72
C ILE A 36 11.40 0.56 -6.92
N VAL A 37 10.35 -0.25 -6.98
CA VAL A 37 10.08 -1.20 -8.07
C VAL A 37 9.23 -0.53 -9.14
N ASP A 38 8.08 -0.01 -8.72
CA ASP A 38 7.11 0.71 -9.55
C ASP A 38 6.56 1.92 -8.80
N GLY A 39 5.64 2.66 -9.40
CA GLY A 39 5.03 3.82 -8.76
C GLY A 39 4.31 3.48 -7.45
N ASP A 40 3.79 2.27 -7.32
CA ASP A 40 3.07 1.79 -6.13
C ASP A 40 3.74 0.60 -5.43
N SER A 41 4.98 0.28 -5.76
CA SER A 41 5.64 -0.92 -5.23
C SER A 41 7.07 -0.64 -4.77
N LEU A 42 7.38 -0.99 -3.52
CA LEU A 42 8.64 -0.77 -2.83
C LEU A 42 9.25 -2.11 -2.43
N GLU A 43 10.57 -2.20 -2.38
CA GLU A 43 11.31 -3.28 -1.71
C GLU A 43 11.82 -2.74 -0.38
N ILE A 44 11.57 -3.49 0.70
CA ILE A 44 11.95 -3.10 2.06
C ILE A 44 12.94 -4.09 2.67
N ALA A 45 13.76 -3.60 3.59
CA ALA A 45 14.58 -4.45 4.43
C ALA A 45 13.68 -5.26 5.37
N ASN A 46 14.05 -6.52 5.54
CA ASN A 46 13.37 -7.43 6.43
C ASN A 46 14.41 -8.11 7.34
N GLU A 47 14.35 -7.79 8.62
CA GLU A 47 15.28 -8.33 9.61
C GLU A 47 14.92 -9.75 10.07
N PHE A 48 13.70 -10.22 9.75
CA PHE A 48 13.17 -11.51 10.20
C PHE A 48 13.25 -12.62 9.16
N LEU A 49 13.57 -12.31 7.90
CA LEU A 49 13.73 -13.28 6.84
C LEU A 49 15.19 -13.37 6.40
N PRO A 50 15.64 -14.53 5.89
CA PRO A 50 16.92 -14.62 5.21
C PRO A 50 17.09 -13.50 4.18
N GLN A 51 18.30 -12.96 4.04
CA GLN A 51 18.57 -11.80 3.16
C GLN A 51 18.28 -12.06 1.70
N GLU A 52 18.25 -13.35 1.31
CA GLU A 52 17.88 -13.80 -0.03
C GLU A 52 16.39 -13.62 -0.33
N LEU A 53 15.55 -13.57 0.72
CA LEU A 53 14.11 -13.40 0.60
C LEU A 53 13.75 -11.93 0.61
N LYS A 54 13.32 -11.44 -0.55
CA LYS A 54 12.88 -10.05 -0.72
C LYS A 54 11.42 -9.88 -0.29
N LEU A 55 11.16 -8.85 0.49
CA LEU A 55 9.81 -8.45 0.85
C LEU A 55 9.42 -7.16 0.11
N PHE A 56 8.30 -7.23 -0.56
CA PHE A 56 7.76 -6.10 -1.30
C PHE A 56 6.54 -5.52 -0.60
N VAL A 57 6.40 -4.20 -0.69
CA VAL A 57 5.21 -3.47 -0.23
C VAL A 57 4.51 -2.88 -1.44
N ARG A 58 3.23 -3.19 -1.61
CA ARG A 58 2.33 -2.47 -2.49
C ARG A 58 1.61 -1.38 -1.70
N ILE A 59 1.65 -0.15 -2.18
CA ILE A 59 0.94 0.97 -1.56
C ILE A 59 -0.56 0.71 -1.65
N LYS A 60 -1.22 0.72 -0.48
CA LYS A 60 -2.64 0.42 -0.33
C LYS A 60 -3.51 1.48 -1.02
N GLY A 61 -4.63 1.04 -1.60
CA GLY A 61 -5.70 1.91 -2.06
C GLY A 61 -5.45 2.61 -3.39
N ILE A 62 -4.33 2.29 -4.08
CA ILE A 62 -4.01 2.92 -5.36
C ILE A 62 -3.63 1.91 -6.44
N ASP A 63 -3.75 2.36 -7.69
CA ASP A 63 -3.25 1.71 -8.89
C ASP A 63 -2.46 2.72 -9.72
N THR A 64 -1.21 2.39 -10.05
CA THR A 64 -0.37 3.18 -10.94
C THR A 64 -0.33 2.57 -12.34
N PRO A 65 0.03 3.36 -13.38
CA PRO A 65 0.29 2.83 -14.70
C PRO A 65 1.42 1.80 -14.69
N GLU A 66 1.35 0.84 -15.61
CA GLU A 66 2.36 -0.21 -15.76
C GLU A 66 3.50 0.23 -16.69
N LYS A 67 4.74 -0.15 -16.36
CA LYS A 67 5.90 0.02 -17.22
C LYS A 67 5.95 -1.05 -18.31
N ALA A 68 6.67 -0.77 -19.41
CA ALA A 68 7.04 -1.81 -20.36
C ALA A 68 7.77 -2.98 -19.66
N PRO A 69 7.52 -4.23 -20.03
CA PRO A 69 6.68 -4.68 -21.16
C PRO A 69 5.18 -4.83 -20.81
N ARG A 70 4.73 -4.49 -19.57
CA ARG A 70 3.32 -4.64 -19.14
C ARG A 70 2.41 -3.49 -19.58
N ALA A 71 2.99 -2.33 -19.92
CA ALA A 71 2.26 -1.19 -20.43
C ALA A 71 1.52 -1.54 -21.73
N LYS A 72 0.27 -1.11 -21.85
CA LYS A 72 -0.60 -1.38 -23.01
C LYS A 72 -0.46 -0.33 -24.10
N CYS A 73 0.18 0.79 -23.84
CA CYS A 73 0.48 1.87 -24.78
C CYS A 73 1.61 2.75 -24.26
N GLU A 74 2.22 3.54 -25.14
CA GLU A 74 3.32 4.42 -24.80
C GLU A 74 2.93 5.46 -23.74
N LYS A 75 1.72 6.01 -23.81
CA LYS A 75 1.21 6.93 -22.79
C LYS A 75 1.22 6.31 -21.39
N GLU A 76 0.81 5.05 -21.25
CA GLU A 76 0.83 4.33 -19.98
C GLU A 76 2.27 4.16 -19.48
N ASN A 77 3.19 3.77 -20.37
CA ASN A 77 4.60 3.61 -20.03
C ASN A 77 5.24 4.93 -19.55
N ILE A 78 4.97 6.04 -20.23
CA ILE A 78 5.45 7.37 -19.82
C ILE A 78 4.88 7.78 -18.45
N LEU A 79 3.59 7.56 -18.22
CA LEU A 79 2.96 7.85 -16.93
C LEU A 79 3.52 6.96 -15.82
N ALA A 80 3.79 5.69 -16.10
CA ALA A 80 4.40 4.77 -15.16
C ALA A 80 5.81 5.20 -14.74
N GLN A 81 6.61 5.69 -15.68
CA GLN A 81 7.93 6.25 -15.38
C GLN A 81 7.81 7.49 -14.48
N LYS A 82 6.85 8.38 -14.76
CA LYS A 82 6.59 9.56 -13.92
C LYS A 82 6.17 9.15 -12.51
N ALA A 83 5.26 8.19 -12.38
CA ALA A 83 4.81 7.69 -11.08
C ALA A 83 5.97 7.08 -10.28
N SER A 84 6.80 6.24 -10.91
CA SER A 84 7.97 5.65 -10.28
C SER A 84 9.01 6.70 -9.85
N ASN A 85 9.26 7.70 -10.69
CA ASN A 85 10.19 8.78 -10.36
C ASN A 85 9.66 9.63 -9.20
N TYR A 86 8.35 9.90 -9.18
CA TYR A 86 7.73 10.62 -8.06
C TYR A 86 7.92 9.87 -6.74
N THR A 87 7.57 8.58 -6.71
CA THR A 87 7.75 7.73 -5.53
C THR A 87 9.21 7.66 -5.11
N LYS A 88 10.13 7.45 -6.06
CA LYS A 88 11.57 7.42 -5.81
C LYS A 88 12.04 8.73 -5.17
N ASN A 89 11.76 9.85 -5.78
CA ASN A 89 12.20 11.16 -5.29
C ASN A 89 11.62 11.47 -3.90
N SER A 90 10.35 11.10 -3.65
CA SER A 90 9.71 11.29 -2.35
C SER A 90 10.40 10.49 -1.26
N ILE A 91 10.69 9.21 -1.52
CA ILE A 91 11.38 8.33 -0.55
C ILE A 91 12.84 8.77 -0.34
N GLU A 92 13.58 9.04 -1.40
CA GLU A 92 15.00 9.49 -1.30
C GLU A 92 15.12 10.83 -0.57
N LYS A 93 14.21 11.78 -0.85
CA LYS A 93 14.13 13.04 -0.13
C LYS A 93 13.81 12.83 1.35
N ALA A 94 12.88 11.96 1.67
CA ALA A 94 12.52 11.63 3.04
C ALA A 94 13.72 11.01 3.78
N GLN A 95 14.40 10.04 3.18
CA GLN A 95 15.60 9.42 3.75
C GLN A 95 16.73 10.42 3.97
N LYS A 96 17.00 11.29 2.99
CA LYS A 96 18.02 12.35 3.09
C LYS A 96 17.74 13.36 4.19
N ASN A 97 16.46 13.69 4.40
CA ASN A 97 16.02 14.67 5.39
C ASN A 97 15.69 14.04 6.74
N HIS A 98 15.97 12.75 6.95
CA HIS A 98 15.64 12.00 8.16
C HIS A 98 14.15 12.04 8.53
N GLN A 99 13.27 12.18 7.53
CA GLN A 99 11.83 12.12 7.71
C GLN A 99 11.39 10.68 8.01
N LYS A 100 10.34 10.54 8.79
CA LYS A 100 9.83 9.24 9.20
C LYS A 100 9.02 8.60 8.08
N ILE A 101 9.48 7.44 7.57
CA ILE A 101 8.71 6.63 6.62
C ILE A 101 8.04 5.51 7.41
N THR A 102 6.72 5.44 7.38
CA THR A 102 5.95 4.48 8.15
C THR A 102 5.00 3.65 7.29
N PHE A 103 4.77 2.41 7.78
CA PHE A 103 3.90 1.42 7.15
C PHE A 103 2.85 0.98 8.16
N SER A 104 1.59 1.03 7.78
CA SER A 104 0.45 0.62 8.60
C SER A 104 -0.62 -0.08 7.79
N GLU A 105 -1.67 -0.57 8.45
CA GLU A 105 -2.79 -1.25 7.80
C GLU A 105 -2.34 -2.43 6.92
N ILE A 106 -1.38 -3.20 7.45
CA ILE A 106 -0.66 -4.25 6.72
C ILE A 106 -1.55 -5.45 6.47
N LYS A 107 -1.54 -5.93 5.25
CA LYS A 107 -2.20 -7.18 4.84
C LYS A 107 -1.33 -7.94 3.85
N TRP A 108 -1.41 -9.27 3.84
CA TRP A 108 -0.82 -10.04 2.75
C TRP A 108 -1.52 -9.72 1.42
N ASP A 109 -0.74 -9.57 0.38
CA ASP A 109 -1.28 -9.56 -0.98
C ASP A 109 -1.60 -11.01 -1.40
N LYS A 110 -2.40 -11.15 -2.44
CA LYS A 110 -2.67 -12.45 -3.07
C LYS A 110 -1.44 -13.09 -3.71
N TYR A 111 -0.36 -12.35 -3.88
CA TYR A 111 0.92 -12.83 -4.39
C TYR A 111 1.91 -13.02 -3.24
N GLY A 112 2.62 -14.17 -3.20
CA GLY A 112 3.64 -14.44 -2.20
C GLY A 112 4.78 -13.42 -2.21
N GLY A 113 5.39 -13.16 -1.04
CA GLY A 113 6.51 -12.21 -0.88
C GLY A 113 6.12 -10.74 -1.00
N ARG A 114 4.83 -10.41 -1.07
CA ARG A 114 4.32 -9.04 -1.14
C ARG A 114 3.23 -8.79 -0.10
N ILE A 115 3.32 -7.66 0.55
CA ILE A 115 2.28 -7.13 1.44
C ILE A 115 1.65 -5.88 0.83
N VAL A 116 0.46 -5.55 1.29
CA VAL A 116 -0.23 -4.28 1.00
C VAL A 116 -0.18 -3.46 2.27
N ALA A 117 0.27 -2.21 2.19
CA ALA A 117 0.35 -1.32 3.34
C ALA A 117 0.06 0.14 2.95
N LYS A 118 -0.47 0.89 3.88
CA LYS A 118 -0.49 2.35 3.82
C LYS A 118 0.93 2.85 4.07
N VAL A 119 1.42 3.76 3.25
CA VAL A 119 2.77 4.32 3.33
C VAL A 119 2.68 5.81 3.62
N MET A 120 3.28 6.24 4.72
CA MET A 120 3.30 7.65 5.13
C MET A 120 4.75 8.16 5.14
N ILE A 121 4.94 9.42 4.79
CA ILE A 121 6.17 10.18 5.00
C ILE A 121 5.81 11.31 5.97
N ASP A 122 6.24 11.20 7.21
CA ASP A 122 5.70 11.96 8.34
C ASP A 122 4.17 11.84 8.35
N ASP A 123 3.43 12.94 8.24
CA ASP A 123 1.96 12.97 8.23
C ASP A 123 1.37 12.92 6.81
N ILE A 124 2.18 12.72 5.77
CA ILE A 124 1.76 12.76 4.36
C ILE A 124 1.56 11.34 3.82
N ASP A 125 0.36 11.03 3.35
CA ASP A 125 0.04 9.78 2.67
C ASP A 125 0.60 9.78 1.24
N LEU A 126 1.60 8.93 0.99
CA LEU A 126 2.26 8.83 -0.32
C LEU A 126 1.29 8.38 -1.43
N GLY A 127 0.34 7.50 -1.11
CA GLY A 127 -0.68 7.05 -2.06
C GLY A 127 -1.60 8.20 -2.47
N GLN A 128 -2.05 9.00 -1.51
CA GLN A 128 -2.87 10.18 -1.80
C GLN A 128 -2.10 11.24 -2.59
N GLN A 129 -0.81 11.42 -2.31
CA GLN A 129 0.04 12.33 -3.11
C GLN A 129 0.13 11.89 -4.57
N LEU A 130 0.30 10.59 -4.82
CA LEU A 130 0.33 10.04 -6.18
C LEU A 130 -1.01 10.26 -6.89
N VAL A 131 -2.14 10.05 -6.21
CA VAL A 131 -3.48 10.31 -6.77
C VAL A 131 -3.68 11.80 -7.05
N GLY A 132 -3.34 12.68 -6.12
CA GLY A 132 -3.46 14.13 -6.27
C GLY A 132 -2.63 14.70 -7.42
N ASN A 133 -1.50 14.07 -7.74
CA ASN A 133 -0.65 14.43 -8.89
C ASN A 133 -1.06 13.73 -10.22
N GLY A 134 -2.17 12.99 -10.23
CA GLY A 134 -2.63 12.26 -11.43
C GLY A 134 -1.73 11.10 -11.85
N LEU A 135 -0.86 10.63 -10.95
CA LEU A 135 0.10 9.54 -11.18
C LEU A 135 -0.40 8.18 -10.71
N ALA A 136 -1.50 8.18 -9.96
CA ALA A 136 -2.23 6.99 -9.53
C ALA A 136 -3.74 7.25 -9.59
N ARG A 137 -4.52 6.19 -9.46
CA ARG A 137 -5.97 6.23 -9.26
C ARG A 137 -6.32 5.50 -7.98
N VAL A 138 -7.41 5.90 -7.33
CA VAL A 138 -7.99 5.15 -6.22
C VAL A 138 -8.37 3.76 -6.72
N TYR A 139 -8.01 2.72 -5.94
CA TYR A 139 -8.22 1.33 -6.30
C TYR A 139 -8.55 0.49 -5.06
N ASN A 140 -9.73 -0.12 -5.07
CA ASN A 140 -10.24 -0.94 -3.95
C ASN A 140 -10.40 -2.43 -4.34
N GLY A 141 -9.71 -2.88 -5.39
CA GLY A 141 -9.73 -4.29 -5.83
C GLY A 141 -10.66 -4.59 -6.99
N GLU A 142 -11.35 -3.58 -7.54
CA GLU A 142 -12.19 -3.71 -8.72
C GLU A 142 -11.38 -3.99 -9.99
N LYS A 143 -12.07 -4.15 -11.14
CA LYS A 143 -11.38 -4.28 -12.44
C LYS A 143 -10.60 -3.00 -12.75
N LYS A 144 -9.29 -3.13 -12.99
CA LYS A 144 -8.43 -2.00 -13.34
C LYS A 144 -8.92 -1.29 -14.60
N LYS A 145 -8.98 0.04 -14.56
CA LYS A 145 -9.31 0.88 -15.71
C LYS A 145 -8.07 1.08 -16.59
N THR A 146 -8.25 1.16 -17.90
CA THR A 146 -7.12 1.43 -18.81
C THR A 146 -6.53 2.82 -18.61
N TRP A 147 -5.23 2.94 -18.75
CA TRP A 147 -4.48 4.19 -18.77
C TRP A 147 -4.29 4.73 -20.19
N CYS A 148 -4.62 3.91 -21.20
CA CYS A 148 -4.59 4.28 -22.59
C CYS A 148 -5.88 5.01 -22.98
N ASN A 149 -5.80 6.01 -23.86
CA ASN A 149 -6.99 6.59 -24.46
C ASN A 149 -7.63 5.53 -25.36
N ASN A 150 -8.95 5.44 -25.36
CA ASN A 150 -9.71 4.68 -26.35
C ASN A 150 -9.63 5.42 -27.70
N THR A 151 -8.45 5.55 -28.29
CA THR A 151 -8.35 5.90 -29.71
C THR A 151 -8.69 4.61 -30.46
N PRO A 152 -9.71 4.57 -31.34
CA PRO A 152 -9.93 3.40 -32.14
C PRO A 152 -8.65 3.11 -32.90
N THR A 153 -8.10 1.92 -32.75
CA THR A 153 -7.05 1.41 -33.61
C THR A 153 -7.63 1.41 -35.01
N LEU A 154 -7.14 2.31 -35.86
CA LEU A 154 -7.33 2.18 -37.29
C LEU A 154 -6.81 0.80 -37.69
N LYS A 155 -7.73 -0.06 -38.10
CA LYS A 155 -7.43 -1.36 -38.68
C LYS A 155 -6.75 -1.18 -40.02
#